data_85ce023f10daf86693e741a3e886ad22
#
_entry.id   85ce023f10daf86693e741a3e886ad22
#
_cell.length_a   1.000
_cell.length_b   1.000
_cell.length_c   1.000
_cell.angle_alpha   90.00
_cell.angle_beta   90.00
_cell.angle_gamma   90.00
#
_symmetry.space_group_name_H-M   'P 1'
#
loop_
_entity.id
_entity.type
_entity.pdbx_description
1 polymer ?
#
loop_
_entity_poly.entity_id
_entity_poly.type
_entity_poly.pdbx_seq_one_letter_code
_entity_poly.pdbx_strand_id
1 'polypeptide(L)'
;MFPAIMVLLMFISFPELRAQTTESKLNQVELMKQLLGNWETNFSDSNSMILDFTAFGNAMIGNAKSVTKDTIIHVITEFWGYDDKNDKIIVAELFNNTPVMEIDVLWFSSQSTIEGVLLKDRSNPENAALQYNIEIISPDSFLMITIRNNTDRSVLTWTRTKE
;
A
#
# COMPACT_ATOMS: atom_id res chain seq x y z
N MET A 1 32.90 -31.15 -66.96
CA MET A 1 31.81 -30.19 -67.02
C MET A 1 30.88 -30.49 -65.84
N PHE A 2 31.11 -29.81 -64.72
CA PHE A 2 30.30 -30.02 -63.48
C PHE A 2 29.33 -28.83 -63.35
N PRO A 3 28.04 -29.06 -63.10
CA PRO A 3 27.12 -27.95 -62.84
C PRO A 3 27.24 -27.53 -61.34
N ALA A 4 27.50 -26.26 -61.14
CA ALA A 4 27.47 -25.62 -59.84
C ALA A 4 26.04 -25.52 -59.34
N ILE A 5 25.75 -26.19 -58.21
CA ILE A 5 24.47 -26.05 -57.49
C ILE A 5 24.59 -24.80 -56.59
N MET A 6 23.89 -23.77 -56.95
CA MET A 6 23.75 -22.52 -56.20
C MET A 6 22.68 -22.73 -55.12
N VAL A 7 23.13 -22.93 -53.86
CA VAL A 7 22.26 -23.02 -52.70
C VAL A 7 21.88 -21.58 -52.29
N LEU A 8 20.63 -21.21 -52.57
CA LEU A 8 20.05 -19.95 -52.13
C LEU A 8 19.59 -20.09 -50.69
N LEU A 9 20.36 -19.58 -49.73
CA LEU A 9 19.95 -19.46 -48.34
C LEU A 9 18.97 -18.32 -48.19
N MET A 10 17.69 -18.64 -48.12
CA MET A 10 16.63 -17.67 -47.72
C MET A 10 16.80 -17.42 -46.20
N PHE A 11 17.30 -16.27 -45.82
CA PHE A 11 17.18 -15.74 -44.46
C PHE A 11 15.72 -15.39 -44.18
N ILE A 12 15.01 -16.29 -43.51
CA ILE A 12 13.71 -16.00 -42.96
C ILE A 12 13.94 -15.19 -41.70
N SER A 13 13.80 -13.87 -41.80
CA SER A 13 13.76 -12.97 -40.66
C SER A 13 12.44 -13.23 -39.94
N PHE A 14 12.46 -13.94 -38.82
CA PHE A 14 11.33 -14.01 -37.92
C PHE A 14 11.19 -12.65 -37.24
N PRO A 15 10.08 -11.91 -37.40
CA PRO A 15 9.82 -10.78 -36.55
C PRO A 15 9.73 -11.30 -35.12
N GLU A 16 10.62 -10.84 -34.23
CA GLU A 16 10.44 -11.06 -32.80
C GLU A 16 9.08 -10.51 -32.41
N LEU A 17 8.11 -11.41 -32.19
CA LEU A 17 6.87 -11.07 -31.49
C LEU A 17 7.31 -10.71 -30.04
N ARG A 18 7.64 -9.44 -29.83
CA ARG A 18 7.65 -8.87 -28.49
C ARG A 18 6.20 -8.93 -28.00
N ALA A 19 5.86 -9.94 -27.22
CA ALA A 19 4.68 -9.90 -26.41
C ALA A 19 4.85 -8.65 -25.51
N GLN A 20 4.17 -7.56 -25.87
CA GLN A 20 3.91 -6.49 -24.94
C GLN A 20 3.05 -7.10 -23.84
N THR A 21 3.68 -7.53 -22.76
CA THR A 21 3.00 -7.71 -21.50
C THR A 21 2.53 -6.31 -21.11
N THR A 22 1.30 -5.98 -21.47
CA THR A 22 0.58 -4.87 -20.84
C THR A 22 0.46 -5.28 -19.39
N GLU A 23 1.35 -4.78 -18.53
CA GLU A 23 1.12 -4.83 -17.10
C GLU A 23 -0.25 -4.20 -16.88
N SER A 24 -1.21 -5.02 -16.46
CA SER A 24 -2.55 -4.51 -16.17
C SER A 24 -2.41 -3.52 -15.03
N LYS A 25 -2.77 -2.26 -15.27
CA LYS A 25 -2.76 -1.23 -14.24
C LYS A 25 -3.53 -1.73 -13.03
N LEU A 26 -2.92 -1.66 -11.84
CA LEU A 26 -3.54 -2.09 -10.59
C LEU A 26 -4.76 -1.20 -10.30
N ASN A 27 -5.86 -1.80 -9.93
CA ASN A 27 -7.04 -1.04 -9.50
C ASN A 27 -6.88 -0.64 -8.03
N GLN A 28 -6.34 0.54 -7.78
CA GLN A 28 -6.04 1.08 -6.45
C GLN A 28 -7.27 1.06 -5.54
N VAL A 29 -8.46 1.42 -6.06
CA VAL A 29 -9.71 1.49 -5.29
C VAL A 29 -10.17 0.10 -4.85
N GLU A 30 -10.14 -0.90 -5.75
CA GLU A 30 -10.54 -2.26 -5.38
C GLU A 30 -9.54 -2.91 -4.42
N LEU A 31 -8.24 -2.65 -4.63
CA LEU A 31 -7.20 -3.18 -3.75
C LEU A 31 -7.27 -2.57 -2.34
N MET A 32 -7.59 -1.29 -2.22
CA MET A 32 -7.78 -0.60 -0.94
C MET A 32 -8.86 -1.27 -0.08
N LYS A 33 -9.90 -1.85 -0.69
CA LYS A 33 -10.98 -2.56 0.03
C LYS A 33 -10.53 -3.81 0.79
N GLN A 34 -9.33 -4.33 0.52
CA GLN A 34 -8.75 -5.44 1.29
C GLN A 34 -8.52 -5.06 2.76
N LEU A 35 -8.37 -3.76 3.05
CA LEU A 35 -8.17 -3.26 4.41
C LEU A 35 -9.47 -3.10 5.20
N LEU A 36 -10.66 -3.17 4.56
CA LEU A 36 -11.94 -3.00 5.27
C LEU A 36 -12.10 -4.01 6.41
N GLY A 37 -12.64 -3.54 7.54
CA GLY A 37 -12.93 -4.32 8.75
C GLY A 37 -12.10 -3.90 9.95
N ASN A 38 -12.15 -4.72 11.01
CA ASN A 38 -11.50 -4.45 12.28
C ASN A 38 -10.17 -5.17 12.39
N TRP A 39 -9.16 -4.44 12.83
CA TRP A 39 -7.78 -4.92 12.96
C TRP A 39 -7.24 -4.61 14.35
N GLU A 40 -6.38 -5.47 14.85
CA GLU A 40 -5.70 -5.28 16.14
C GLU A 40 -4.21 -5.56 16.01
N THR A 41 -3.41 -4.76 16.71
CA THR A 41 -1.98 -5.01 16.94
C THR A 41 -1.66 -4.87 18.42
N ASN A 42 -0.81 -5.75 18.93
CA ASN A 42 -0.39 -5.74 20.31
C ASN A 42 1.04 -5.20 20.44
N PHE A 43 1.22 -4.20 21.30
CA PHE A 43 2.55 -3.67 21.66
C PHE A 43 3.14 -4.37 22.88
N SER A 44 2.25 -4.86 23.77
CA SER A 44 2.57 -5.63 24.99
C SER A 44 1.32 -6.35 25.48
N ASP A 45 1.45 -7.15 26.54
CA ASP A 45 0.33 -7.86 27.16
C ASP A 45 -0.81 -6.95 27.66
N SER A 46 -0.55 -5.65 27.83
CA SER A 46 -1.52 -4.68 28.37
C SER A 46 -1.82 -3.50 27.44
N ASN A 47 -1.19 -3.44 26.28
CA ASN A 47 -1.33 -2.32 25.36
C ASN A 47 -1.54 -2.84 23.94
N SER A 48 -2.66 -2.47 23.32
CA SER A 48 -2.95 -2.75 21.92
C SER A 48 -3.44 -1.50 21.20
N MET A 49 -3.55 -1.61 19.88
CA MET A 49 -4.25 -0.65 19.05
C MET A 49 -5.28 -1.39 18.21
N ILE A 50 -6.46 -0.83 18.14
CA ILE A 50 -7.54 -1.27 17.26
C ILE A 50 -7.68 -0.26 16.13
N LEU A 51 -7.79 -0.74 14.91
CA LEU A 51 -8.03 0.05 13.71
C LEU A 51 -9.28 -0.49 13.02
N ASP A 52 -10.26 0.39 12.83
CA ASP A 52 -11.53 0.07 12.17
C ASP A 52 -11.61 0.82 10.85
N PHE A 53 -11.63 0.09 9.74
CA PHE A 53 -11.85 0.63 8.40
C PHE A 53 -13.26 0.34 7.91
N THR A 54 -14.01 1.40 7.66
CA THR A 54 -15.36 1.33 7.10
C THR A 54 -15.42 1.94 5.71
N ALA A 55 -16.26 1.35 4.83
CA ALA A 55 -16.45 1.86 3.48
C ALA A 55 -17.28 3.16 3.48
N PHE A 56 -16.88 4.13 2.66
CA PHE A 56 -17.64 5.33 2.35
C PHE A 56 -17.73 5.50 0.83
N GLY A 57 -18.62 4.78 0.20
CA GLY A 57 -18.68 4.66 -1.26
C GLY A 57 -17.42 3.97 -1.82
N ASN A 58 -16.65 4.68 -2.64
CA ASN A 58 -15.36 4.24 -3.17
C ASN A 58 -14.17 4.72 -2.31
N ALA A 59 -14.44 5.38 -1.20
CA ALA A 59 -13.48 5.83 -0.21
C ALA A 59 -13.57 4.98 1.06
N MET A 60 -12.69 5.21 2.05
CA MET A 60 -12.75 4.58 3.36
C MET A 60 -12.55 5.61 4.47
N ILE A 61 -13.06 5.28 5.65
CA ILE A 61 -12.79 5.98 6.89
C ILE A 61 -12.13 5.00 7.84
N GLY A 62 -10.95 5.36 8.36
CA GLY A 62 -10.22 4.63 9.39
C GLY A 62 -10.36 5.32 10.75
N ASN A 63 -10.52 4.52 11.81
CA ASN A 63 -10.52 5.01 13.18
C ASN A 63 -9.58 4.16 14.02
N ALA A 64 -8.49 4.76 14.50
CA ALA A 64 -7.55 4.08 15.38
C ALA A 64 -7.84 4.41 16.85
N LYS A 65 -7.80 3.37 17.69
CA LYS A 65 -8.01 3.46 19.14
C LYS A 65 -6.86 2.79 19.85
N SER A 66 -6.25 3.49 20.80
CA SER A 66 -5.30 2.89 21.74
C SER A 66 -6.06 2.24 22.89
N VAL A 67 -5.69 1.02 23.22
CA VAL A 67 -6.26 0.26 24.33
C VAL A 67 -5.16 0.00 25.34
N THR A 68 -5.35 0.48 26.57
CA THR A 68 -4.42 0.27 27.70
C THR A 68 -5.21 -0.20 28.88
N LYS A 69 -5.07 -1.48 29.26
CA LYS A 69 -5.90 -2.12 30.33
C LYS A 69 -7.40 -1.90 30.04
N ASP A 70 -8.06 -1.13 30.90
CA ASP A 70 -9.50 -0.85 30.82
C ASP A 70 -9.82 0.49 30.12
N THR A 71 -8.82 1.16 29.54
CA THR A 71 -8.97 2.48 28.91
C THR A 71 -8.87 2.37 27.41
N ILE A 72 -9.90 2.86 26.71
CA ILE A 72 -9.91 2.98 25.25
C ILE A 72 -9.90 4.47 24.88
N ILE A 73 -8.93 4.90 24.11
CA ILE A 73 -8.78 6.28 23.65
C ILE A 73 -8.76 6.27 22.12
N HIS A 74 -9.68 7.01 21.51
CA HIS A 74 -9.61 7.29 20.09
C HIS A 74 -8.41 8.20 19.81
N VAL A 75 -7.52 7.79 18.94
CA VAL A 75 -6.25 8.49 18.72
C VAL A 75 -6.12 9.08 17.32
N ILE A 76 -6.67 8.44 16.29
CA ILE A 76 -6.58 8.89 14.89
C ILE A 76 -7.92 8.66 14.19
N THR A 77 -8.31 9.62 13.34
CA THR A 77 -9.31 9.42 12.27
C THR A 77 -8.64 9.66 10.94
N GLU A 78 -8.85 8.75 10.01
CA GLU A 78 -8.26 8.75 8.67
C GLU A 78 -9.36 8.82 7.61
N PHE A 79 -9.14 9.62 6.56
CA PHE A 79 -9.99 9.70 5.39
C PHE A 79 -9.18 9.27 4.17
N TRP A 80 -9.54 8.13 3.60
CA TRP A 80 -8.86 7.52 2.46
C TRP A 80 -9.63 7.80 1.18
N GLY A 81 -9.03 8.48 0.23
CA GLY A 81 -9.62 8.82 -1.06
C GLY A 81 -8.68 8.49 -2.21
N TYR A 82 -9.22 8.44 -3.43
CA TYR A 82 -8.43 8.14 -4.64
C TYR A 82 -8.25 9.39 -5.50
N ASP A 83 -7.01 9.68 -5.85
CA ASP A 83 -6.61 10.70 -6.82
C ASP A 83 -6.43 10.03 -8.20
N ASP A 84 -7.44 10.16 -9.06
CA ASP A 84 -7.49 9.57 -10.40
C ASP A 84 -6.43 10.10 -11.37
N LYS A 85 -5.96 11.33 -11.14
CA LYS A 85 -4.95 11.97 -11.99
C LYS A 85 -3.56 11.39 -11.79
N ASN A 86 -3.24 11.09 -10.53
CA ASN A 86 -1.92 10.60 -10.15
C ASN A 86 -1.91 9.09 -9.90
N ASP A 87 -3.06 8.41 -9.95
CA ASP A 87 -3.23 6.99 -9.64
C ASP A 87 -2.71 6.65 -8.25
N LYS A 88 -3.12 7.45 -7.26
CA LYS A 88 -2.66 7.36 -5.87
C LYS A 88 -3.85 7.38 -4.90
N ILE A 89 -3.63 6.82 -3.73
CA ILE A 89 -4.53 6.95 -2.59
C ILE A 89 -4.03 8.12 -1.76
N ILE A 90 -4.93 9.03 -1.40
CA ILE A 90 -4.64 10.15 -0.49
C ILE A 90 -5.26 9.82 0.85
N VAL A 91 -4.48 9.90 1.91
CA VAL A 91 -4.94 9.69 3.28
C VAL A 91 -4.75 10.99 4.05
N ALA A 92 -5.83 11.49 4.62
CA ALA A 92 -5.79 12.64 5.52
C ALA A 92 -6.01 12.14 6.95
N GLU A 93 -5.05 12.37 7.83
CA GLU A 93 -5.03 11.89 9.21
C GLU A 93 -5.25 13.04 10.20
N LEU A 94 -6.19 12.85 11.12
CA LEU A 94 -6.47 13.75 12.22
C LEU A 94 -6.15 13.06 13.55
N PHE A 95 -5.22 13.63 14.30
CA PHE A 95 -4.79 13.13 15.60
C PHE A 95 -5.52 13.84 16.74
N ASN A 96 -5.96 13.11 17.76
CA ASN A 96 -6.70 13.70 18.88
C ASN A 96 -5.88 14.63 19.78
N ASN A 97 -4.54 14.55 19.69
CA ASN A 97 -3.61 15.29 20.56
C ASN A 97 -2.94 16.50 19.87
N THR A 98 -3.26 16.77 18.60
CA THR A 98 -2.72 17.87 17.82
C THR A 98 -3.78 18.41 16.84
N PRO A 99 -3.82 19.74 16.61
CA PRO A 99 -4.69 20.32 15.58
C PRO A 99 -4.11 20.17 14.16
N VAL A 100 -2.94 19.53 14.02
CA VAL A 100 -2.29 19.34 12.72
C VAL A 100 -2.90 18.15 12.02
N MET A 101 -3.27 18.34 10.76
CA MET A 101 -3.64 17.26 9.84
C MET A 101 -2.41 16.84 9.06
N GLU A 102 -2.11 15.55 9.04
CA GLU A 102 -1.10 14.97 8.14
C GLU A 102 -1.77 14.43 6.88
N ILE A 103 -1.06 14.49 5.76
CA ILE A 103 -1.54 13.95 4.49
C ILE A 103 -0.47 13.04 3.92
N ASP A 104 -0.87 11.80 3.67
CA ASP A 104 -0.06 10.78 3.06
C ASP A 104 -0.49 10.49 1.63
N VAL A 105 0.46 10.04 0.83
CA VAL A 105 0.24 9.51 -0.52
C VAL A 105 0.65 8.06 -0.54
N LEU A 106 -0.31 7.18 -0.76
CA LEU A 106 -0.12 5.74 -0.80
C LEU A 106 -0.41 5.20 -2.20
N TRP A 107 0.15 4.05 -2.52
CA TRP A 107 -0.18 3.31 -3.75
C TRP A 107 0.10 1.82 -3.59
N PHE A 108 -0.74 1.01 -4.21
CA PHE A 108 -0.42 -0.39 -4.39
C PHE A 108 0.65 -0.54 -5.46
N SER A 109 1.82 -1.06 -5.10
CA SER A 109 2.89 -1.46 -6.02
C SER A 109 2.73 -2.92 -6.49
N SER A 110 1.91 -3.70 -5.77
CA SER A 110 1.48 -5.05 -6.15
C SER A 110 0.06 -5.32 -5.65
N GLN A 111 -0.48 -6.52 -5.88
CA GLN A 111 -1.78 -6.94 -5.36
C GLN A 111 -1.83 -6.96 -3.81
N SER A 112 -0.69 -7.04 -3.15
CA SER A 112 -0.57 -7.20 -1.69
C SER A 112 0.39 -6.23 -1.03
N THR A 113 0.97 -5.29 -1.75
CA THR A 113 1.94 -4.34 -1.21
C THR A 113 1.47 -2.92 -1.44
N ILE A 114 1.40 -2.14 -0.36
CA ILE A 114 1.12 -0.70 -0.37
C ILE A 114 2.40 0.02 0.04
N GLU A 115 2.82 0.98 -0.73
CA GLU A 115 3.89 1.90 -0.41
C GLU A 115 3.32 3.29 -0.15
N GLY A 116 4.00 4.08 0.66
CA GLY A 116 3.53 5.42 0.97
C GLY A 116 4.57 6.34 1.55
N VAL A 117 4.30 7.63 1.42
CA VAL A 117 5.11 8.73 1.95
C VAL A 117 4.21 9.91 2.32
N LEU A 118 4.71 10.84 3.10
CA LEU A 118 4.04 12.13 3.30
C LEU A 118 3.86 12.87 1.96
N LEU A 119 2.76 13.58 1.80
CA LEU A 119 2.44 14.33 0.58
C LEU A 119 3.58 15.28 0.13
N LYS A 120 4.29 15.89 1.07
CA LYS A 120 5.43 16.79 0.79
C LYS A 120 6.61 16.07 0.10
N ASP A 121 6.74 14.75 0.33
CA ASP A 121 7.86 13.93 -0.16
C ASP A 121 7.49 13.13 -1.43
N ARG A 122 6.26 13.30 -1.96
CA ARG A 122 5.71 12.51 -3.08
C ARG A 122 6.54 12.54 -4.37
N SER A 123 7.33 13.60 -4.58
CA SER A 123 8.17 13.75 -5.79
C SER A 123 9.51 13.01 -5.70
N ASN A 124 9.89 12.56 -4.52
CA ASN A 124 11.15 11.83 -4.27
C ASN A 124 10.95 10.81 -3.13
N PRO A 125 10.08 9.81 -3.33
CA PRO A 125 9.65 8.91 -2.25
C PRO A 125 10.78 8.06 -1.68
N GLU A 126 11.80 7.71 -2.47
CA GLU A 126 12.95 6.92 -2.03
C GLU A 126 13.84 7.66 -1.01
N ASN A 127 13.78 8.99 -0.96
CA ASN A 127 14.51 9.82 -0.02
C ASN A 127 13.59 10.49 1.03
N ALA A 128 12.33 10.04 1.13
CA ALA A 128 11.40 10.55 2.12
C ALA A 128 11.90 10.29 3.55
N ALA A 129 11.72 11.27 4.43
CA ALA A 129 12.08 11.14 5.84
C ALA A 129 11.20 10.11 6.57
N LEU A 130 9.99 9.89 6.08
CA LEU A 130 9.04 8.90 6.55
C LEU A 130 8.48 8.12 5.36
N GLN A 131 8.63 6.81 5.42
CA GLN A 131 8.12 5.89 4.41
C GLN A 131 7.25 4.84 5.08
N TYR A 132 6.20 4.42 4.40
CA TYR A 132 5.31 3.34 4.80
C TYR A 132 5.39 2.20 3.80
N ASN A 133 5.35 0.97 4.31
CA ASN A 133 5.16 -0.22 3.52
C ASN A 133 4.16 -1.12 4.26
N ILE A 134 3.04 -1.44 3.62
CA ILE A 134 2.04 -2.36 4.16
C ILE A 134 2.05 -3.60 3.29
N GLU A 135 2.33 -4.76 3.89
CA GLU A 135 2.36 -6.05 3.23
C GLU A 135 1.16 -6.88 3.68
N ILE A 136 0.20 -7.09 2.79
CA ILE A 136 -0.97 -7.95 3.06
C ILE A 136 -0.51 -9.40 2.94
N ILE A 137 -0.43 -10.09 4.07
CA ILE A 137 0.06 -11.48 4.16
C ILE A 137 -1.06 -12.48 3.89
N SER A 138 -2.27 -12.14 4.34
CA SER A 138 -3.47 -12.95 4.16
C SER A 138 -4.71 -12.06 4.28
N PRO A 139 -5.93 -12.56 4.00
CA PRO A 139 -7.16 -11.80 4.26
C PRO A 139 -7.32 -11.35 5.72
N ASP A 140 -6.62 -12.01 6.66
CA ASP A 140 -6.74 -11.77 8.10
C ASP A 140 -5.47 -11.20 8.74
N SER A 141 -4.45 -10.81 7.95
CA SER A 141 -3.19 -10.33 8.50
C SER A 141 -2.43 -9.45 7.51
N PHE A 142 -1.88 -8.33 8.01
CA PHE A 142 -0.92 -7.52 7.28
C PHE A 142 0.21 -7.04 8.20
N LEU A 143 1.36 -6.73 7.61
CA LEU A 143 2.47 -6.05 8.25
C LEU A 143 2.43 -4.57 7.88
N MET A 144 2.61 -3.70 8.85
CA MET A 144 2.85 -2.28 8.64
C MET A 144 4.29 -1.97 9.02
N ILE A 145 5.07 -1.57 8.05
CA ILE A 145 6.48 -1.23 8.19
C ILE A 145 6.61 0.27 8.03
N THR A 146 7.15 0.91 9.06
CA THR A 146 7.45 2.35 9.02
C THR A 146 8.96 2.53 9.04
N ILE A 147 9.48 3.32 8.11
CA ILE A 147 10.91 3.62 7.98
C ILE A 147 11.10 5.13 8.18
N ARG A 148 11.89 5.52 9.16
CA ARG A 148 12.25 6.91 9.44
C ARG A 148 13.72 7.16 9.11
N ASN A 149 13.99 8.25 8.37
CA ASN A 149 15.33 8.69 7.99
C ASN A 149 16.18 7.57 7.36
N ASN A 150 15.54 6.63 6.63
CA ASN A 150 16.16 5.48 5.95
C ASN A 150 16.91 4.49 6.88
N THR A 151 16.81 4.62 8.18
CA THR A 151 17.57 3.81 9.16
C THR A 151 16.72 3.22 10.27
N ASP A 152 15.80 3.98 10.83
CA ASP A 152 14.94 3.54 11.92
C ASP A 152 13.70 2.83 11.35
N ARG A 153 13.61 1.53 11.59
CA ARG A 153 12.53 0.67 11.08
C ARG A 153 11.71 0.11 12.22
N SER A 154 10.41 0.33 12.17
CA SER A 154 9.44 -0.35 13.02
C SER A 154 8.54 -1.26 12.21
N VAL A 155 8.13 -2.40 12.78
CA VAL A 155 7.24 -3.37 12.15
C VAL A 155 6.13 -3.69 13.13
N LEU A 156 4.88 -3.55 12.68
CA LEU A 156 3.69 -3.95 13.41
C LEU A 156 2.94 -5.01 12.62
N THR A 157 2.54 -6.07 13.30
CA THR A 157 1.66 -7.10 12.74
C THR A 157 0.24 -6.78 13.14
N TRP A 158 -0.63 -6.62 12.15
CA TRP A 158 -2.04 -6.41 12.33
C TRP A 158 -2.81 -7.68 12.01
N THR A 159 -3.74 -8.04 12.87
CA THR A 159 -4.60 -9.22 12.71
C THR A 159 -6.05 -8.79 12.68
N ARG A 160 -6.84 -9.37 11.79
CA ARG A 160 -8.28 -9.12 11.73
C ARG A 160 -8.97 -9.66 12.97
N THR A 161 -9.74 -8.82 13.64
CA THR A 161 -10.59 -9.28 14.74
C THR A 161 -11.86 -9.89 14.18
N LYS A 162 -12.29 -11.02 14.72
CA LYS A 162 -13.61 -11.60 14.42
C LYS A 162 -14.65 -10.86 15.26
N GLU A 163 -15.71 -10.41 14.62
CA GLU A 163 -16.89 -9.91 15.30
C GLU A 163 -17.53 -10.99 16.19
#